data_67c059e230eba387f1335213cbf68ef3
#
_entry.id   67c059e230eba387f1335213cbf68ef3
#
_cell.length_a   1.000
_cell.length_b   1.000
_cell.length_c   1.000
_cell.angle_alpha   90.00
_cell.angle_beta   90.00
_cell.angle_gamma   90.00
#
_symmetry.space_group_name_H-M   'P 1'
#
loop_
_entity.id
_entity.type
_entity.pdbx_description
1 polymer ?
#
loop_
_entity_poly.entity_id
_entity_poly.type
_entity_poly.pdbx_seq_one_letter_code
_entity_poly.pdbx_strand_id
1 'polypeptide(L)'
;MDVGVNYMREHMIDEARIHYAITDTGGDAPNVVQSRAQVLYAIRAPKITQVKELYNRVCNIARGAALMTETTVEIRQVAAYSNLISSKILADHMNAYLEKLGPITYTEEEYAYAQKFQQSLSDQDKNQLPTIARDYFGPKAAEVMKQPIFEPMAYQNLYSDLKYSTDVGDVSWLVPTVHLNIPTFAAGTALHSWQAAAQGKSSIAHKGMLYAARIMALTAIDFLQKPELVNKAREELTETLNGETYPNPLPGDLKPEVW
;
A
#
# COMPACT_ATOMS: atom_id res chain seq x y z
N MET A 1 20.76 18.73 1.78
CA MET A 1 19.60 18.02 2.34
C MET A 1 19.85 16.53 2.55
N ASP A 2 20.38 15.82 1.59
CA ASP A 2 20.55 14.36 1.65
C ASP A 2 21.34 13.90 2.89
N VAL A 3 22.49 14.49 3.16
CA VAL A 3 23.31 14.20 4.37
C VAL A 3 22.50 14.35 5.66
N GLY A 4 21.74 15.44 5.80
CA GLY A 4 20.92 15.69 6.99
C GLY A 4 19.78 14.67 7.15
N VAL A 5 19.14 14.27 6.06
CA VAL A 5 18.10 13.24 6.08
C VAL A 5 18.70 11.86 6.39
N ASN A 6 19.88 11.55 5.89
CA ASN A 6 20.55 10.29 6.21
C ASN A 6 20.91 10.17 7.69
N TYR A 7 21.32 11.26 8.35
CA TYR A 7 21.55 11.28 9.80
C TYR A 7 20.28 11.01 10.63
N MET A 8 19.10 11.30 10.10
CA MET A 8 17.85 10.97 10.80
C MET A 8 17.64 9.46 10.99
N ARG A 9 18.29 8.62 10.17
CA ARG A 9 18.16 7.15 10.26
C ARG A 9 18.61 6.59 11.60
N GLU A 10 19.54 7.28 12.30
CA GLU A 10 20.04 6.89 13.62
C GLU A 10 18.99 7.01 14.74
N HIS A 11 17.92 7.77 14.52
CA HIS A 11 16.93 8.07 15.55
C HIS A 11 15.51 8.25 15.03
N MET A 12 15.16 7.59 13.95
CA MET A 12 13.79 7.30 13.54
C MET A 12 13.47 5.84 13.82
N ILE A 13 12.18 5.50 13.89
CA ILE A 13 11.75 4.12 14.11
C ILE A 13 12.17 3.22 12.93
N ASP A 14 12.40 1.94 13.18
CA ASP A 14 12.90 0.98 12.18
C ASP A 14 11.96 0.79 10.99
N GLU A 15 10.66 0.93 11.21
CA GLU A 15 9.61 0.80 10.20
C GLU A 15 9.50 2.04 9.30
N ALA A 16 10.05 3.19 9.72
CA ALA A 16 9.99 4.40 8.91
C ALA A 16 10.92 4.33 7.71
N ARG A 17 10.53 4.99 6.63
CA ARG A 17 11.33 5.14 5.41
C ARG A 17 11.23 6.56 4.90
N ILE A 18 12.37 7.09 4.46
CA ILE A 18 12.44 8.37 3.76
C ILE A 18 13.14 8.11 2.44
N HIS A 19 12.39 8.27 1.36
CA HIS A 19 12.89 8.17 -0.01
C HIS A 19 13.00 9.57 -0.61
N TYR A 20 13.90 9.74 -1.58
CA TYR A 20 13.96 10.99 -2.33
C TYR A 20 14.34 10.75 -3.79
N ALA A 21 13.97 11.71 -4.63
CA ALA A 21 14.40 11.81 -6.01
C ALA A 21 14.71 13.27 -6.33
N ILE A 22 15.85 13.53 -6.96
CA ILE A 22 16.15 14.85 -7.51
C ILE A 22 15.36 14.94 -8.82
N THR A 23 14.34 15.80 -8.83
CA THR A 23 13.41 15.93 -9.97
C THR A 23 13.82 17.05 -10.91
N ASP A 24 14.63 18.00 -10.43
CA ASP A 24 15.21 19.07 -11.23
C ASP A 24 16.59 19.43 -10.64
N THR A 25 17.63 19.29 -11.43
CA THR A 25 19.01 19.68 -11.04
C THR A 25 19.31 21.13 -11.36
N GLY A 26 18.40 21.85 -12.04
CA GLY A 26 18.59 23.21 -12.52
C GLY A 26 19.40 23.30 -13.82
N GLY A 27 19.99 22.20 -14.30
CA GLY A 27 20.80 22.09 -15.50
C GLY A 27 21.74 20.89 -15.44
N ASP A 28 22.43 20.61 -16.54
CA ASP A 28 23.29 19.44 -16.75
C ASP A 28 24.79 19.77 -16.85
N ALA A 29 25.16 21.07 -16.92
CA ALA A 29 26.54 21.48 -17.00
C ALA A 29 27.24 21.43 -15.62
N PRO A 30 28.29 20.57 -15.43
CA PRO A 30 28.86 20.31 -14.10
C PRO A 30 29.72 21.47 -13.55
N ASN A 31 30.07 22.41 -14.39
CA ASN A 31 30.88 23.58 -14.04
C ASN A 31 30.04 24.86 -13.82
N VAL A 32 28.73 24.74 -13.81
CA VAL A 32 27.80 25.85 -13.57
C VAL A 32 27.16 25.67 -12.19
N VAL A 33 27.16 26.74 -11.38
CA VAL A 33 26.41 26.82 -10.16
C VAL A 33 24.93 27.08 -10.52
N GLN A 34 24.10 26.08 -10.31
CA GLN A 34 22.69 26.16 -10.70
C GLN A 34 21.92 27.08 -9.74
N SER A 35 21.06 27.94 -10.30
CA SER A 35 20.24 28.89 -9.53
C SER A 35 19.04 28.22 -8.84
N ARG A 36 18.65 27.03 -9.30
CA ARG A 36 17.49 26.29 -8.80
C ARG A 36 17.74 24.79 -8.84
N ALA A 37 17.23 24.09 -7.86
CA ALA A 37 17.11 22.63 -7.88
C ALA A 37 15.85 22.21 -7.14
N GLN A 38 15.31 21.02 -7.47
CA GLN A 38 14.14 20.46 -6.83
C GLN A 38 14.40 19.02 -6.42
N VAL A 39 13.94 18.67 -5.21
CA VAL A 39 13.96 17.29 -4.71
C VAL A 39 12.59 16.93 -4.15
N LEU A 40 12.08 15.77 -4.54
CA LEU A 40 10.87 15.18 -4.01
C LEU A 40 11.22 14.19 -2.92
N TYR A 41 10.59 14.32 -1.75
CA TYR A 41 10.72 13.39 -0.63
C TYR A 41 9.41 12.62 -0.42
N ALA A 42 9.53 11.30 -0.21
CA ALA A 42 8.43 10.46 0.25
C ALA A 42 8.76 9.93 1.64
N ILE A 43 7.97 10.35 2.64
CA ILE A 43 8.15 10.02 4.06
C ILE A 43 7.08 9.02 4.44
N ARG A 44 7.49 7.88 5.02
CA ARG A 44 6.60 6.78 5.37
C ARG A 44 6.85 6.31 6.80
N ALA A 45 5.77 6.06 7.53
CA ALA A 45 5.78 5.42 8.85
C ALA A 45 4.44 4.70 9.07
N PRO A 46 4.35 3.78 10.04
CA PRO A 46 3.12 3.02 10.32
C PRO A 46 1.92 3.90 10.69
N LYS A 47 2.14 5.02 11.40
CA LYS A 47 1.08 5.94 11.83
C LYS A 47 1.28 7.33 11.26
N ILE A 48 0.18 7.98 10.92
CA ILE A 48 0.20 9.35 10.37
C ILE A 48 0.84 10.37 11.34
N THR A 49 0.70 10.19 12.65
CA THR A 49 1.34 11.03 13.65
C THR A 49 2.86 10.98 13.56
N GLN A 50 3.42 9.79 13.33
CA GLN A 50 4.86 9.59 13.11
C GLN A 50 5.32 10.22 11.78
N VAL A 51 4.50 10.12 10.73
CA VAL A 51 4.80 10.79 9.45
C VAL A 51 4.86 12.30 9.63
N LYS A 52 3.92 12.89 10.36
CA LYS A 52 3.91 14.34 10.64
C LYS A 52 5.15 14.80 11.41
N GLU A 53 5.59 14.03 12.39
CA GLU A 53 6.83 14.31 13.11
C GLU A 53 8.05 14.29 12.18
N LEU A 54 8.21 13.23 11.40
CA LEU A 54 9.31 13.08 10.45
C LEU A 54 9.27 14.17 9.36
N TYR A 55 8.09 14.51 8.85
CA TYR A 55 7.89 15.59 7.90
C TYR A 55 8.42 16.93 8.44
N ASN A 56 8.08 17.30 9.67
CA ASN A 56 8.56 18.52 10.30
C ASN A 56 10.09 18.53 10.40
N ARG A 57 10.70 17.39 10.72
CA ARG A 57 12.16 17.24 10.80
C ARG A 57 12.82 17.38 9.42
N VAL A 58 12.26 16.80 8.37
CA VAL A 58 12.73 16.96 6.98
C VAL A 58 12.61 18.42 6.54
N CYS A 59 11.53 19.10 6.88
CA CYS A 59 11.36 20.53 6.62
C CYS A 59 12.44 21.38 7.31
N ASN A 60 12.80 21.04 8.55
CA ASN A 60 13.90 21.72 9.27
C ASN A 60 15.25 21.48 8.60
N ILE A 61 15.51 20.28 8.10
CA ILE A 61 16.72 19.97 7.33
C ILE A 61 16.74 20.78 6.03
N ALA A 62 15.60 20.96 5.36
CA ALA A 62 15.51 21.78 4.16
C ALA A 62 15.88 23.25 4.45
N ARG A 63 15.36 23.81 5.54
CA ARG A 63 15.69 25.18 5.99
C ARG A 63 17.18 25.29 6.36
N GLY A 64 17.71 24.31 7.07
CA GLY A 64 19.14 24.27 7.42
C GLY A 64 20.04 24.16 6.18
N ALA A 65 19.64 23.36 5.18
CA ALA A 65 20.39 23.27 3.92
C ALA A 65 20.41 24.61 3.16
N ALA A 66 19.28 25.31 3.10
CA ALA A 66 19.20 26.63 2.49
C ALA A 66 20.09 27.65 3.21
N LEU A 67 20.06 27.63 4.55
CA LEU A 67 20.91 28.50 5.36
C LEU A 67 22.41 28.26 5.13
N MET A 68 22.82 26.97 5.04
CA MET A 68 24.22 26.61 4.80
C MET A 68 24.76 27.04 3.42
N THR A 69 23.86 27.19 2.44
CA THR A 69 24.23 27.53 1.06
C THR A 69 23.83 28.94 0.65
N GLU A 70 23.36 29.76 1.61
CA GLU A 70 22.90 31.13 1.38
C GLU A 70 21.81 31.23 0.30
N THR A 71 20.93 30.22 0.27
CA THR A 71 19.80 30.14 -0.68
C THR A 71 18.45 30.24 0.05
N THR A 72 17.36 30.22 -0.69
CA THR A 72 16.02 30.11 -0.16
C THR A 72 15.44 28.74 -0.44
N VAL A 73 14.50 28.27 0.38
CA VAL A 73 13.77 27.03 0.17
C VAL A 73 12.27 27.30 0.14
N GLU A 74 11.62 26.74 -0.85
CA GLU A 74 10.16 26.59 -0.89
C GLU A 74 9.83 25.14 -0.56
N ILE A 75 8.91 24.91 0.39
CA ILE A 75 8.45 23.58 0.79
C ILE A 75 7.00 23.44 0.38
N ARG A 76 6.73 22.45 -0.48
CA ARG A 76 5.40 22.16 -0.97
C ARG A 76 5.01 20.72 -0.60
N GLN A 77 3.91 20.55 0.11
CA GLN A 77 3.33 19.24 0.36
C GLN A 77 2.44 18.87 -0.85
N VAL A 78 2.74 17.76 -1.50
CA VAL A 78 2.06 17.33 -2.72
C VAL A 78 0.92 16.38 -2.42
N ALA A 79 1.15 15.43 -1.50
CA ALA A 79 0.18 14.43 -1.08
C ALA A 79 0.44 13.98 0.35
N ALA A 80 -0.55 13.41 1.00
CA ALA A 80 -0.39 12.67 2.24
C ALA A 80 -1.58 11.71 2.40
N TYR A 81 -1.34 10.60 3.09
CA TYR A 81 -2.32 9.55 3.35
C TYR A 81 -2.20 9.09 4.79
N SER A 82 -3.34 8.86 5.44
CA SER A 82 -3.39 8.28 6.78
C SER A 82 -3.18 6.76 6.72
N ASN A 83 -2.78 6.17 7.84
CA ASN A 83 -2.73 4.71 7.96
C ASN A 83 -4.14 4.11 7.86
N LEU A 84 -4.22 2.92 7.29
CA LEU A 84 -5.48 2.17 7.18
C LEU A 84 -5.89 1.62 8.55
N ILE A 85 -7.15 1.80 8.91
CA ILE A 85 -7.83 1.16 10.05
C ILE A 85 -8.79 0.13 9.47
N SER A 86 -8.45 -1.15 9.60
CA SER A 86 -9.26 -2.24 9.02
C SER A 86 -10.32 -2.71 10.02
N SER A 87 -11.57 -2.84 9.56
CA SER A 87 -12.65 -3.43 10.34
C SER A 87 -12.58 -4.96 10.32
N LYS A 88 -12.43 -5.55 11.49
CA LYS A 88 -12.47 -7.02 11.65
C LYS A 88 -13.86 -7.59 11.34
N ILE A 89 -14.92 -6.88 11.68
CA ILE A 89 -16.30 -7.31 11.43
C ILE A 89 -16.56 -7.45 9.93
N LEU A 90 -16.14 -6.46 9.12
CA LEU A 90 -16.26 -6.58 7.67
C LEU A 90 -15.34 -7.68 7.13
N ALA A 91 -14.12 -7.80 7.65
CA ALA A 91 -13.16 -8.81 7.23
C ALA A 91 -13.69 -10.24 7.48
N ASP A 92 -14.25 -10.49 8.66
CA ASP A 92 -14.82 -11.79 9.01
C ASP A 92 -15.98 -12.18 8.07
N HIS A 93 -16.82 -11.21 7.68
CA HIS A 93 -17.90 -11.45 6.72
C HIS A 93 -17.39 -11.76 5.31
N MET A 94 -16.36 -11.02 4.84
CA MET A 94 -15.73 -11.32 3.56
C MET A 94 -15.08 -12.71 3.57
N ASN A 95 -14.42 -13.07 4.66
CA ASN A 95 -13.80 -14.38 4.83
C ASN A 95 -14.81 -15.52 4.79
N ALA A 96 -15.96 -15.37 5.42
CA ALA A 96 -17.02 -16.37 5.36
C ALA A 96 -17.49 -16.60 3.91
N TYR A 97 -17.51 -15.56 3.07
CA TYR A 97 -17.80 -15.70 1.65
C TYR A 97 -16.64 -16.30 0.85
N LEU A 98 -15.39 -15.99 1.19
CA LEU A 98 -14.22 -16.66 0.59
C LEU A 98 -14.29 -18.17 0.81
N GLU A 99 -14.55 -18.60 2.05
CA GLU A 99 -14.68 -20.01 2.40
C GLU A 99 -15.86 -20.68 1.69
N LYS A 100 -17.02 -20.00 1.62
CA LYS A 100 -18.22 -20.52 0.99
C LYS A 100 -18.10 -20.65 -0.54
N LEU A 101 -17.41 -19.71 -1.18
CA LEU A 101 -17.22 -19.73 -2.64
C LEU A 101 -16.11 -20.69 -3.06
N GLY A 102 -15.16 -20.97 -2.17
CA GLY A 102 -14.01 -21.84 -2.44
C GLY A 102 -13.01 -21.23 -3.43
N PRO A 103 -12.07 -22.02 -3.93
CA PRO A 103 -11.01 -21.55 -4.81
C PRO A 103 -11.51 -21.13 -6.20
N ILE A 104 -10.76 -20.23 -6.85
CA ILE A 104 -11.00 -19.91 -8.25
C ILE A 104 -10.50 -21.08 -9.12
N THR A 105 -11.33 -21.55 -10.03
CA THR A 105 -10.96 -22.61 -10.97
C THR A 105 -10.28 -22.04 -12.20
N TYR A 106 -9.04 -22.50 -12.49
CA TYR A 106 -8.27 -22.13 -13.66
C TYR A 106 -8.14 -23.30 -14.62
N THR A 107 -7.98 -23.01 -15.93
CA THR A 107 -7.75 -24.01 -16.95
C THR A 107 -6.25 -24.32 -17.06
N GLU A 108 -5.91 -25.42 -17.75
CA GLU A 108 -4.52 -25.79 -18.04
C GLU A 108 -3.78 -24.70 -18.84
N GLU A 109 -4.49 -24.01 -19.76
CA GLU A 109 -3.93 -22.90 -20.51
C GLU A 109 -3.59 -21.70 -19.62
N GLU A 110 -4.45 -21.42 -18.62
CA GLU A 110 -4.21 -20.35 -17.63
C GLU A 110 -3.02 -20.68 -16.74
N TYR A 111 -2.89 -21.91 -16.29
CA TYR A 111 -1.72 -22.36 -15.55
C TYR A 111 -0.45 -22.28 -16.39
N ALA A 112 -0.49 -22.73 -17.64
CA ALA A 112 0.64 -22.62 -18.57
C ALA A 112 1.03 -21.16 -18.87
N TYR A 113 0.04 -20.27 -18.97
CA TYR A 113 0.26 -18.84 -19.13
C TYR A 113 0.95 -18.25 -17.89
N ALA A 114 0.47 -18.56 -16.70
CA ALA A 114 1.06 -18.10 -15.44
C ALA A 114 2.52 -18.61 -15.27
N GLN A 115 2.79 -19.87 -15.62
CA GLN A 115 4.14 -20.44 -15.59
C GLN A 115 5.12 -19.69 -16.48
N LYS A 116 4.69 -19.22 -17.67
CA LYS A 116 5.55 -18.39 -18.54
C LYS A 116 5.94 -17.07 -17.88
N PHE A 117 5.02 -16.44 -17.15
CA PHE A 117 5.35 -15.24 -16.38
C PHE A 117 6.30 -15.54 -15.22
N GLN A 118 6.10 -16.64 -14.51
CA GLN A 118 7.05 -17.06 -13.46
C GLN A 118 8.46 -17.28 -13.98
N GLN A 119 8.58 -17.86 -15.20
CA GLN A 119 9.88 -18.03 -15.86
C GLN A 119 10.58 -16.69 -16.17
N SER A 120 9.80 -15.65 -16.47
CA SER A 120 10.30 -14.30 -16.78
C SER A 120 10.66 -13.46 -15.54
N LEU A 121 10.40 -13.95 -14.34
CA LEU A 121 10.77 -13.26 -13.10
C LEU A 121 12.29 -13.19 -12.95
N SER A 122 12.77 -12.09 -12.34
CA SER A 122 14.17 -11.99 -11.95
C SER A 122 14.53 -13.04 -10.89
N ASP A 123 15.81 -13.35 -10.74
CA ASP A 123 16.25 -14.27 -9.68
C ASP A 123 15.95 -13.69 -8.30
N GLN A 124 15.98 -12.36 -8.15
CA GLN A 124 15.59 -11.69 -6.92
C GLN A 124 14.12 -11.95 -6.58
N ASP A 125 13.20 -11.78 -7.54
CA ASP A 125 11.77 -12.02 -7.33
C ASP A 125 11.49 -13.49 -7.01
N LYS A 126 12.14 -14.41 -7.72
CA LYS A 126 12.05 -15.86 -7.46
C LYS A 126 12.51 -16.21 -6.04
N ASN A 127 13.60 -15.60 -5.57
CA ASN A 127 14.15 -15.83 -4.24
C ASN A 127 13.26 -15.24 -3.11
N GLN A 128 12.46 -14.21 -3.41
CA GLN A 128 11.52 -13.63 -2.45
C GLN A 128 10.20 -14.42 -2.34
N LEU A 129 9.83 -15.18 -3.37
CA LEU A 129 8.56 -15.90 -3.44
C LEU A 129 8.29 -16.82 -2.23
N PRO A 130 9.25 -17.61 -1.71
CA PRO A 130 9.03 -18.42 -0.51
C PRO A 130 8.73 -17.59 0.74
N THR A 131 9.37 -16.42 0.87
CA THR A 131 9.11 -15.51 1.99
C THR A 131 7.71 -14.92 1.87
N ILE A 132 7.33 -14.43 0.69
CA ILE A 132 5.99 -13.93 0.41
C ILE A 132 4.94 -15.01 0.71
N ALA A 133 5.13 -16.23 0.18
CA ALA A 133 4.20 -17.31 0.43
C ALA A 133 4.06 -17.64 1.92
N ARG A 134 5.17 -17.65 2.67
CA ARG A 134 5.15 -17.90 4.11
C ARG A 134 4.43 -16.80 4.88
N ASP A 135 4.68 -15.54 4.52
CA ASP A 135 4.07 -14.38 5.18
C ASP A 135 2.55 -14.33 4.96
N TYR A 136 2.09 -14.74 3.78
CA TYR A 136 0.66 -14.76 3.45
C TYR A 136 -0.06 -16.05 3.85
N PHE A 137 0.57 -17.21 3.72
CA PHE A 137 -0.10 -18.52 3.85
C PHE A 137 0.39 -19.34 5.05
N GLY A 138 1.40 -18.86 5.79
CA GLY A 138 1.92 -19.53 6.97
C GLY A 138 2.29 -21.00 6.68
N PRO A 139 1.73 -21.96 7.46
CA PRO A 139 2.03 -23.39 7.27
C PRO A 139 1.65 -23.97 5.89
N LYS A 140 0.71 -23.34 5.17
CA LYS A 140 0.29 -23.76 3.83
C LYS A 140 1.19 -23.26 2.70
N ALA A 141 2.20 -22.42 2.99
CA ALA A 141 3.08 -21.82 2.01
C ALA A 141 3.68 -22.82 1.03
N ALA A 142 4.19 -23.95 1.53
CA ALA A 142 4.82 -24.99 0.71
C ALA A 142 3.84 -25.67 -0.27
N GLU A 143 2.56 -25.75 0.07
CA GLU A 143 1.51 -26.30 -0.76
C GLU A 143 1.12 -25.30 -1.85
N VAL A 144 0.87 -24.06 -1.45
CA VAL A 144 0.43 -22.99 -2.34
C VAL A 144 1.51 -22.65 -3.37
N MET A 145 2.78 -22.76 -3.02
CA MET A 145 3.91 -22.53 -3.93
C MET A 145 4.01 -23.57 -5.06
N LYS A 146 3.32 -24.71 -4.97
CA LYS A 146 3.27 -25.68 -6.07
C LYS A 146 2.42 -25.19 -7.24
N GLN A 147 1.57 -24.20 -7.01
CA GLN A 147 0.70 -23.65 -8.03
C GLN A 147 1.29 -22.35 -8.61
N PRO A 148 1.16 -22.13 -9.93
CA PRO A 148 1.64 -20.90 -10.55
C PRO A 148 0.74 -19.67 -10.29
N ILE A 149 -0.41 -19.87 -9.68
CA ILE A 149 -1.34 -18.81 -9.25
C ILE A 149 -1.70 -19.11 -7.81
N PHE A 150 -1.61 -18.11 -6.92
CA PHE A 150 -2.02 -18.27 -5.54
C PHE A 150 -3.55 -18.41 -5.42
N GLU A 151 -4.00 -19.05 -4.37
CA GLU A 151 -5.42 -19.11 -4.03
C GLU A 151 -5.86 -17.82 -3.32
N PRO A 152 -7.14 -17.43 -3.42
CA PRO A 152 -7.71 -16.41 -2.55
C PRO A 152 -7.56 -16.82 -1.08
N MET A 153 -7.17 -15.89 -0.24
CA MET A 153 -6.97 -16.16 1.18
C MET A 153 -8.06 -15.56 2.04
N ALA A 154 -8.51 -16.35 3.01
CA ALA A 154 -9.23 -15.84 4.15
C ALA A 154 -8.30 -14.93 5.00
N TYR A 155 -8.87 -13.88 5.55
CA TYR A 155 -8.20 -12.97 6.47
C TYR A 155 -7.57 -13.75 7.63
N GLN A 156 -6.28 -13.66 7.75
CA GLN A 156 -5.53 -14.12 8.91
C GLN A 156 -4.81 -12.90 9.44
N ASN A 157 -5.24 -12.23 10.44
CA ASN A 157 -4.61 -11.14 11.25
C ASN A 157 -3.31 -10.47 10.71
N LEU A 158 -3.09 -10.54 9.40
CA LEU A 158 -1.88 -10.06 8.70
C LEU A 158 -1.86 -8.54 8.50
N TYR A 159 -2.90 -7.84 8.96
CA TYR A 159 -3.09 -6.41 8.69
C TYR A 159 -2.22 -5.49 9.54
N SER A 160 -1.56 -5.99 10.58
CA SER A 160 -0.63 -5.16 11.38
C SER A 160 0.62 -4.73 10.62
N ASP A 161 0.94 -5.40 9.48
CA ASP A 161 2.20 -5.20 8.77
C ASP A 161 2.07 -4.79 7.30
N LEU A 162 0.91 -4.26 6.88
CA LEU A 162 0.76 -3.76 5.52
C LEU A 162 1.69 -2.57 5.27
N LYS A 163 2.70 -2.80 4.44
CA LYS A 163 3.77 -1.84 4.14
C LYS A 163 3.48 -0.97 2.91
N TYR A 164 2.23 -0.88 2.47
CA TYR A 164 1.82 -0.03 1.36
C TYR A 164 0.97 1.15 1.83
N SER A 165 0.94 2.21 1.02
CA SER A 165 0.12 3.40 1.25
C SER A 165 -1.09 3.38 0.32
N THR A 166 -2.22 3.85 0.81
CA THR A 166 -3.45 3.99 0.05
C THR A 166 -4.27 5.16 0.59
N ASP A 167 -4.95 5.89 -0.28
CA ASP A 167 -5.91 6.94 0.06
C ASP A 167 -7.15 6.40 0.80
N VAL A 168 -7.43 5.09 0.68
CA VAL A 168 -8.46 4.41 1.47
C VAL A 168 -8.15 4.47 2.97
N GLY A 169 -6.89 4.70 3.35
CA GLY A 169 -6.51 4.99 4.74
C GLY A 169 -7.34 6.12 5.32
N ASP A 170 -7.45 7.24 4.61
CA ASP A 170 -8.21 8.41 5.09
C ASP A 170 -9.71 8.10 5.23
N VAL A 171 -10.28 7.31 4.35
CA VAL A 171 -11.68 6.84 4.44
C VAL A 171 -11.89 5.99 5.69
N SER A 172 -10.91 5.14 6.03
CA SER A 172 -11.02 4.20 7.16
C SER A 172 -11.06 4.86 8.54
N TRP A 173 -10.62 6.11 8.64
CA TRP A 173 -10.76 6.91 9.87
C TRP A 173 -12.18 7.46 10.08
N LEU A 174 -13.00 7.47 9.03
CA LEU A 174 -14.34 8.06 9.05
C LEU A 174 -15.45 7.00 9.03
N VAL A 175 -15.19 5.88 8.37
CA VAL A 175 -16.16 4.79 8.22
C VAL A 175 -15.46 3.42 8.30
N PRO A 176 -16.14 2.39 8.83
CA PRO A 176 -15.62 1.02 8.85
C PRO A 176 -15.22 0.58 7.44
N THR A 177 -13.99 0.15 7.28
CA THR A 177 -13.39 -0.16 5.98
C THR A 177 -12.63 -1.48 6.03
N VAL A 178 -12.60 -2.20 4.93
CA VAL A 178 -11.81 -3.43 4.76
C VAL A 178 -11.24 -3.52 3.34
N HIS A 179 -10.06 -4.08 3.20
CA HIS A 179 -9.48 -4.45 1.92
C HIS A 179 -9.63 -5.95 1.66
N LEU A 180 -9.98 -6.29 0.43
CA LEU A 180 -10.00 -7.65 -0.08
C LEU A 180 -8.87 -7.82 -1.10
N ASN A 181 -7.98 -8.80 -0.86
CA ASN A 181 -6.91 -9.14 -1.78
C ASN A 181 -7.20 -10.47 -2.47
N ILE A 182 -7.36 -10.42 -3.78
CA ILE A 182 -7.62 -11.59 -4.63
C ILE A 182 -6.50 -11.72 -5.66
N PRO A 183 -5.96 -12.92 -5.90
CA PRO A 183 -4.94 -13.13 -6.94
C PRO A 183 -5.48 -12.79 -8.33
N THR A 184 -4.72 -11.98 -9.05
CA THR A 184 -5.01 -11.57 -10.44
C THR A 184 -3.83 -11.77 -11.38
N PHE A 185 -2.72 -12.31 -10.85
CA PHE A 185 -1.46 -12.53 -11.55
C PHE A 185 -0.86 -13.89 -11.19
N ALA A 186 0.13 -14.31 -12.00
CA ALA A 186 1.02 -15.40 -11.65
C ALA A 186 1.74 -15.10 -10.31
N ALA A 187 1.89 -16.13 -9.49
CA ALA A 187 2.57 -16.01 -8.20
C ALA A 187 4.00 -15.48 -8.38
N GLY A 188 4.38 -14.51 -7.54
CA GLY A 188 5.68 -13.84 -7.62
C GLY A 188 5.74 -12.64 -8.56
N THR A 189 4.66 -12.30 -9.28
CA THR A 189 4.63 -11.08 -10.09
C THR A 189 4.78 -9.85 -9.21
N ALA A 190 5.86 -9.09 -9.40
CA ALA A 190 6.08 -7.85 -8.69
C ALA A 190 5.07 -6.78 -9.12
N LEU A 191 4.50 -6.06 -8.15
CA LEU A 191 3.71 -4.88 -8.44
C LEU A 191 4.59 -3.82 -9.11
N HIS A 192 4.00 -2.94 -9.94
CA HIS A 192 4.71 -1.90 -10.70
C HIS A 192 5.72 -2.46 -11.71
N SER A 193 5.46 -3.66 -12.25
CA SER A 193 6.28 -4.30 -13.28
C SER A 193 5.53 -4.40 -14.61
N TRP A 194 6.28 -4.59 -15.69
CA TRP A 194 5.67 -4.87 -17.01
C TRP A 194 4.88 -6.18 -17.00
N GLN A 195 5.31 -7.16 -16.18
CA GLN A 195 4.61 -8.44 -16.02
C GLN A 195 3.21 -8.23 -15.43
N ALA A 196 3.08 -7.37 -14.41
CA ALA A 196 1.76 -7.04 -13.83
C ALA A 196 0.86 -6.37 -14.87
N ALA A 197 1.38 -5.37 -15.59
CA ALA A 197 0.64 -4.70 -16.65
C ALA A 197 0.20 -5.64 -17.77
N ALA A 198 1.09 -6.54 -18.23
CA ALA A 198 0.80 -7.50 -19.29
C ALA A 198 -0.28 -8.52 -18.91
N GLN A 199 -0.37 -8.89 -17.63
CA GLN A 199 -1.36 -9.85 -17.13
C GLN A 199 -2.74 -9.21 -16.87
N GLY A 200 -2.85 -7.88 -16.79
CA GLY A 200 -4.07 -7.18 -16.42
C GLY A 200 -5.29 -7.42 -17.35
N LYS A 201 -5.06 -7.90 -18.58
CA LYS A 201 -6.14 -8.30 -19.54
C LYS A 201 -6.30 -9.81 -19.66
N SER A 202 -5.61 -10.61 -18.84
CA SER A 202 -5.73 -12.05 -18.88
C SER A 202 -7.05 -12.55 -18.32
N SER A 203 -7.46 -13.76 -18.68
CA SER A 203 -8.61 -14.44 -18.07
C SER A 203 -8.40 -14.66 -16.56
N ILE A 204 -7.15 -14.85 -16.11
CA ILE A 204 -6.78 -14.93 -14.69
C ILE A 204 -7.18 -13.65 -13.96
N ALA A 205 -6.79 -12.49 -14.51
CA ALA A 205 -7.15 -11.18 -13.92
C ALA A 205 -8.66 -10.97 -13.91
N HIS A 206 -9.36 -11.31 -14.99
CA HIS A 206 -10.81 -11.18 -15.07
C HIS A 206 -11.53 -12.09 -14.07
N LYS A 207 -11.08 -13.35 -13.89
CA LYS A 207 -11.63 -14.25 -12.87
C LYS A 207 -11.44 -13.72 -11.47
N GLY A 208 -10.22 -13.23 -11.14
CA GLY A 208 -9.96 -12.62 -9.85
C GLY A 208 -10.80 -11.38 -9.59
N MET A 209 -10.94 -10.49 -10.57
CA MET A 209 -11.79 -9.30 -10.50
C MET A 209 -13.26 -9.66 -10.25
N LEU A 210 -13.82 -10.60 -11.00
CA LEU A 210 -15.21 -11.02 -10.85
C LEU A 210 -15.43 -11.75 -9.52
N TYR A 211 -14.44 -12.52 -9.07
CA TYR A 211 -14.49 -13.18 -7.77
C TYR A 211 -14.52 -12.15 -6.62
N ALA A 212 -13.65 -11.15 -6.68
CA ALA A 212 -13.64 -10.05 -5.72
C ALA A 212 -14.98 -9.29 -5.71
N ALA A 213 -15.51 -8.97 -6.89
CA ALA A 213 -16.80 -8.28 -7.03
C ALA A 213 -17.96 -9.08 -6.40
N ARG A 214 -17.97 -10.42 -6.54
CA ARG A 214 -18.98 -11.28 -5.90
C ARG A 214 -18.90 -11.23 -4.38
N ILE A 215 -17.72 -11.31 -3.80
CA ILE A 215 -17.52 -11.25 -2.34
C ILE A 215 -17.97 -9.89 -1.81
N MET A 216 -17.53 -8.82 -2.45
CA MET A 216 -17.91 -7.45 -2.07
C MET A 216 -19.44 -7.26 -2.15
N ALA A 217 -20.08 -7.72 -3.21
CA ALA A 217 -21.53 -7.61 -3.38
C ALA A 217 -22.28 -8.42 -2.31
N LEU A 218 -21.87 -9.65 -2.04
CA LEU A 218 -22.51 -10.50 -1.01
C LEU A 218 -22.36 -9.89 0.38
N THR A 219 -21.16 -9.36 0.70
CA THR A 219 -20.92 -8.65 1.97
C THR A 219 -21.82 -7.40 2.06
N ALA A 220 -21.89 -6.60 1.00
CA ALA A 220 -22.73 -5.41 0.97
C ALA A 220 -24.22 -5.74 1.17
N ILE A 221 -24.72 -6.82 0.55
CA ILE A 221 -26.11 -7.28 0.74
C ILE A 221 -26.39 -7.62 2.21
N ASP A 222 -25.48 -8.33 2.88
CA ASP A 222 -25.63 -8.65 4.30
C ASP A 222 -25.72 -7.37 5.16
N PHE A 223 -24.84 -6.41 4.92
CA PHE A 223 -24.83 -5.16 5.68
C PHE A 223 -26.05 -4.26 5.40
N LEU A 224 -26.57 -4.30 4.17
CA LEU A 224 -27.83 -3.61 3.82
C LEU A 224 -29.06 -4.26 4.46
N GLN A 225 -29.07 -5.59 4.59
CA GLN A 225 -30.20 -6.34 5.16
C GLN A 225 -30.15 -6.43 6.68
N LYS A 226 -29.00 -6.23 7.30
CA LYS A 226 -28.74 -6.43 8.73
C LYS A 226 -28.11 -5.16 9.34
N PRO A 227 -28.93 -4.12 9.65
CA PRO A 227 -28.41 -2.86 10.22
C PRO A 227 -27.58 -3.03 11.49
N GLU A 228 -27.81 -4.10 12.25
CA GLU A 228 -27.02 -4.44 13.44
C GLU A 228 -25.54 -4.71 13.11
N LEU A 229 -25.20 -5.18 11.91
CA LEU A 229 -23.83 -5.35 11.48
C LEU A 229 -23.14 -4.01 11.25
N VAL A 230 -23.86 -3.05 10.66
CA VAL A 230 -23.35 -1.68 10.47
C VAL A 230 -23.06 -1.02 11.83
N ASN A 231 -23.97 -1.19 12.80
CA ASN A 231 -23.79 -0.63 14.14
C ASN A 231 -22.57 -1.24 14.84
N LYS A 232 -22.43 -2.57 14.81
CA LYS A 232 -21.27 -3.25 15.37
C LYS A 232 -19.95 -2.79 14.74
N ALA A 233 -19.90 -2.64 13.42
CA ALA A 233 -18.69 -2.15 12.74
C ALA A 233 -18.36 -0.69 13.10
N ARG A 234 -19.38 0.15 13.34
CA ARG A 234 -19.17 1.52 13.83
C ARG A 234 -18.68 1.57 15.28
N GLU A 235 -19.22 0.71 16.13
CA GLU A 235 -18.77 0.55 17.52
C GLU A 235 -17.30 0.11 17.55
N GLU A 236 -16.94 -0.91 16.75
CA GLU A 236 -15.55 -1.37 16.57
C GLU A 236 -14.61 -0.22 16.15
N LEU A 237 -14.99 0.60 15.17
CA LEU A 237 -14.20 1.74 14.75
C LEU A 237 -14.04 2.76 15.87
N THR A 238 -15.12 3.08 16.58
CA THR A 238 -15.10 4.01 17.70
C THR A 238 -14.17 3.55 18.83
N GLU A 239 -14.23 2.27 19.18
CA GLU A 239 -13.33 1.64 20.15
C GLU A 239 -11.88 1.67 19.69
N THR A 240 -11.63 1.35 18.42
CA THR A 240 -10.28 1.35 17.82
C THR A 240 -9.66 2.75 17.82
N LEU A 241 -10.46 3.77 17.49
CA LEU A 241 -10.03 5.17 17.51
C LEU A 241 -9.76 5.67 18.93
N ASN A 242 -10.41 5.10 19.95
CA ASN A 242 -10.21 5.47 21.37
C ASN A 242 -10.18 6.98 21.61
N GLY A 243 -11.09 7.72 20.98
CA GLY A 243 -11.18 9.18 21.05
C GLY A 243 -10.26 9.95 20.11
N GLU A 244 -9.40 9.29 19.34
CA GLU A 244 -8.65 9.93 18.27
C GLU A 244 -9.61 10.37 17.15
N THR A 245 -9.32 11.51 16.54
CA THR A 245 -10.08 12.04 15.41
C THR A 245 -9.26 11.97 14.14
N TYR A 246 -9.93 11.94 12.98
CA TYR A 246 -9.27 11.96 11.69
C TYR A 246 -8.28 13.14 11.59
N PRO A 247 -6.99 12.86 11.43
CA PRO A 247 -5.94 13.86 11.58
C PRO A 247 -5.73 14.76 10.36
N ASN A 248 -6.57 14.75 9.35
CA ASN A 248 -6.37 15.39 8.04
C ASN A 248 -4.89 15.73 7.76
N PRO A 249 -4.18 14.90 6.98
CA PRO A 249 -2.74 15.08 6.79
C PRO A 249 -2.39 16.23 5.81
N LEU A 250 -3.38 16.77 5.09
CA LEU A 250 -3.17 17.79 4.07
C LEU A 250 -3.44 19.19 4.63
N PRO A 251 -2.71 20.23 4.16
CA PRO A 251 -3.06 21.62 4.41
C PRO A 251 -4.45 21.94 3.89
N GLY A 252 -5.21 22.73 4.64
CA GLY A 252 -6.62 23.05 4.29
C GLY A 252 -6.79 23.90 3.02
N ASP A 253 -5.72 24.53 2.56
CA ASP A 253 -5.68 25.37 1.36
C ASP A 253 -5.11 24.62 0.14
N LEU A 254 -4.72 23.36 0.29
CA LEU A 254 -4.21 22.55 -0.81
C LEU A 254 -5.31 22.31 -1.85
N LYS A 255 -5.04 22.74 -3.08
CA LYS A 255 -5.91 22.47 -4.23
C LYS A 255 -5.33 21.34 -5.06
N PRO A 256 -6.20 20.47 -5.64
CA PRO A 256 -5.75 19.48 -6.62
C PRO A 256 -5.00 20.16 -7.76
N GLU A 257 -3.85 19.61 -8.13
CA GLU A 257 -3.19 20.01 -9.37
C GLU A 257 -3.90 19.37 -10.55
N VAL A 258 -4.25 20.19 -11.52
CA VAL A 258 -4.69 19.72 -12.84
C VAL A 258 -3.42 19.59 -13.69
N TRP A 259 -3.07 18.35 -14.04
CA TRP A 259 -1.94 18.01 -14.91
C TRP A 259 -2.33 18.14 -16.38
#